data_825532695592b8894dbf4bcc8e6bde88
#
_entry.id   825532695592b8894dbf4bcc8e6bde88
#
_cell.length_a   1.000
_cell.length_b   1.000
_cell.length_c   1.000
_cell.angle_alpha   90.00
_cell.angle_beta   90.00
_cell.angle_gamma   90.00
#
_symmetry.space_group_name_H-M   'P 1'
#
loop_
_entity.id
_entity.type
_entity.pdbx_description
1 polymer ?
#
loop_
_entity_poly.entity_id
_entity_poly.type
_entity_poly.pdbx_seq_one_letter_code
_entity_poly.pdbx_strand_id
1 'polypeptide(L)'
;MNYLKNNIARFLMVFFLIGIISVNDIFAQSAKKKEKERPTVGVVLCGGGAKGFGLIRILKAIDEAGIPVDYIAGTSIGSIIGSLYAVGYDPDEIEKMVRAQDWNAVIYDQIPQKYLPIEKKVDTRRYLASFPISNGKIKVKSSVVDGVYVNMLLSRLMLPAHNIRDYNKLPVPFFCIATDVEHACQYEMTK
;
A
#
# COMPACT_ATOMS: atom_id res chain seq x y z
N MET A 1 70.28 27.11 9.52
CA MET A 1 70.20 25.76 8.97
C MET A 1 68.98 24.94 9.52
N ASN A 2 68.58 25.17 10.76
CA ASN A 2 67.45 24.44 11.36
C ASN A 2 66.06 24.91 10.87
N TYR A 3 65.90 26.13 10.42
CA TYR A 3 64.62 26.67 9.95
C TYR A 3 64.19 26.05 8.60
N LEU A 4 65.14 25.82 7.72
CA LEU A 4 64.91 25.20 6.42
C LEU A 4 64.52 23.72 6.56
N LYS A 5 65.16 22.97 7.47
CA LYS A 5 64.86 21.59 7.77
C LYS A 5 63.43 21.39 8.31
N ASN A 6 62.99 22.30 9.21
CA ASN A 6 61.64 22.23 9.79
C ASN A 6 60.54 22.53 8.76
N ASN A 7 60.79 23.44 7.81
CA ASN A 7 59.81 23.71 6.75
C ASN A 7 59.70 22.59 5.73
N ILE A 8 60.81 21.95 5.37
CA ILE A 8 60.84 20.77 4.49
C ILE A 8 60.10 19.60 5.16
N ALA A 9 60.32 19.37 6.45
CA ALA A 9 59.62 18.33 7.19
C ALA A 9 58.12 18.56 7.25
N ARG A 10 57.68 19.81 7.46
CA ARG A 10 56.26 20.17 7.43
C ARG A 10 55.62 19.98 6.02
N PHE A 11 56.33 20.36 4.97
CA PHE A 11 55.90 20.17 3.60
C PHE A 11 55.74 18.71 3.25
N LEU A 12 56.70 17.86 3.63
CA LEU A 12 56.61 16.42 3.43
C LEU A 12 55.49 15.78 4.21
N MET A 13 55.23 16.26 5.45
CA MET A 13 54.12 15.75 6.28
C MET A 13 52.73 16.09 5.69
N VAL A 14 52.57 17.31 5.14
CA VAL A 14 51.34 17.73 4.46
C VAL A 14 51.13 16.92 3.17
N PHE A 15 52.18 16.70 2.41
CA PHE A 15 52.12 15.89 1.18
C PHE A 15 51.73 14.42 1.45
N PHE A 16 52.25 13.88 2.56
CA PHE A 16 51.97 12.52 3.01
C PHE A 16 50.48 12.40 3.50
N LEU A 17 49.97 13.42 4.21
CA LEU A 17 48.57 13.49 4.62
C LEU A 17 47.62 13.61 3.44
N ILE A 18 47.94 14.40 2.42
CA ILE A 18 47.14 14.51 1.19
C ILE A 18 47.16 13.19 0.42
N GLY A 19 48.26 12.49 0.37
CA GLY A 19 48.38 11.17 -0.24
C GLY A 19 47.47 10.12 0.43
N ILE A 20 47.37 10.12 1.77
CA ILE A 20 46.52 9.19 2.51
C ILE A 20 45.02 9.46 2.23
N ILE A 21 44.61 10.72 2.11
CA ILE A 21 43.22 11.08 1.81
C ILE A 21 42.82 10.60 0.40
N SER A 22 43.69 10.79 -0.59
CA SER A 22 43.44 10.36 -1.98
C SER A 22 43.36 8.84 -2.15
N VAL A 23 44.09 8.07 -1.35
CA VAL A 23 44.05 6.60 -1.40
C VAL A 23 42.75 6.03 -0.85
N ASN A 24 42.15 6.69 0.17
CA ASN A 24 40.85 6.27 0.73
C ASN A 24 39.71 6.42 -0.28
N ASP A 25 39.71 7.45 -1.13
CA ASP A 25 38.71 7.65 -2.17
C ASP A 25 38.79 6.58 -3.28
N ILE A 26 40.01 6.15 -3.62
CA ILE A 26 40.20 5.06 -4.63
C ILE A 26 39.70 3.72 -4.09
N PHE A 27 39.93 3.43 -2.80
CA PHE A 27 39.41 2.21 -2.18
C PHE A 27 37.90 2.25 -1.99
N ALA A 28 37.31 3.41 -1.68
CA ALA A 28 35.86 3.57 -1.58
C ALA A 28 35.13 3.42 -2.92
N GLN A 29 35.73 3.85 -4.04
CA GLN A 29 35.19 3.65 -5.38
C GLN A 29 35.35 2.20 -5.86
N SER A 30 36.41 1.51 -5.48
CA SER A 30 36.62 0.08 -5.84
C SER A 30 35.66 -0.84 -5.08
N ALA A 31 35.17 -0.42 -3.91
CA ALA A 31 34.22 -1.17 -3.10
C ALA A 31 32.74 -0.99 -3.54
N LYS A 32 32.44 -0.13 -4.51
CA LYS A 32 31.20 -0.20 -5.27
C LYS A 32 31.25 -1.42 -6.20
N LYS A 33 31.27 -2.61 -5.57
CA LYS A 33 30.93 -3.86 -6.22
C LYS A 33 29.62 -3.59 -6.97
N LYS A 34 29.62 -3.74 -8.30
CA LYS A 34 28.38 -3.78 -9.09
C LYS A 34 27.47 -4.77 -8.39
N GLU A 35 26.53 -4.27 -7.62
CA GLU A 35 25.48 -5.10 -7.06
C GLU A 35 24.81 -5.72 -8.28
N LYS A 36 24.86 -7.04 -8.36
CA LYS A 36 24.34 -7.76 -9.51
C LYS A 36 22.86 -7.41 -9.53
N GLU A 37 22.45 -6.57 -10.47
CA GLU A 37 21.06 -6.11 -10.55
C GLU A 37 20.18 -7.36 -10.58
N ARG A 38 19.47 -7.61 -9.47
CA ARG A 38 18.52 -8.70 -9.42
C ARG A 38 17.32 -8.36 -10.32
N PRO A 39 16.64 -9.32 -10.89
CA PRO A 39 15.39 -9.08 -11.59
C PRO A 39 14.39 -8.36 -10.68
N THR A 40 13.72 -7.38 -11.22
CA THR A 40 12.59 -6.71 -10.56
C THR A 40 11.39 -7.66 -10.51
N VAL A 41 10.79 -7.81 -9.34
CA VAL A 41 9.64 -8.68 -9.12
C VAL A 41 8.37 -7.85 -8.92
N GLY A 42 7.42 -8.01 -9.84
CA GLY A 42 6.09 -7.45 -9.73
C GLY A 42 5.07 -8.54 -9.41
N VAL A 43 4.19 -8.30 -8.46
CA VAL A 43 3.11 -9.21 -8.07
C VAL A 43 1.77 -8.63 -8.50
N VAL A 44 0.96 -9.40 -9.24
CA VAL A 44 -0.38 -8.99 -9.66
C VAL A 44 -1.41 -9.88 -8.98
N LEU A 45 -2.28 -9.27 -8.18
CA LEU A 45 -3.32 -9.94 -7.41
C LEU A 45 -4.68 -9.76 -8.08
N CYS A 46 -5.27 -10.87 -8.54
CA CYS A 46 -6.56 -10.85 -9.20
C CYS A 46 -7.73 -10.66 -8.23
N GLY A 47 -8.89 -10.31 -8.76
CA GLY A 47 -10.16 -10.37 -8.06
C GLY A 47 -10.64 -11.83 -7.89
N GLY A 48 -11.77 -12.01 -7.19
CA GLY A 48 -12.37 -13.33 -7.03
C GLY A 48 -13.24 -13.49 -5.78
N GLY A 49 -13.60 -12.39 -5.14
CA GLY A 49 -14.39 -12.39 -3.90
C GLY A 49 -13.69 -13.21 -2.80
N ALA A 50 -14.44 -14.05 -2.10
CA ALA A 50 -13.90 -14.83 -0.98
C ALA A 50 -12.73 -15.77 -1.36
N LYS A 51 -12.65 -16.23 -2.62
CA LYS A 51 -11.52 -17.03 -3.09
C LYS A 51 -10.19 -16.25 -3.09
N GLY A 52 -10.27 -14.93 -3.22
CA GLY A 52 -9.10 -14.05 -3.18
C GLY A 52 -8.37 -14.04 -1.85
N PHE A 53 -8.98 -14.48 -0.75
CA PHE A 53 -8.25 -14.63 0.51
C PHE A 53 -7.11 -15.67 0.43
N GLY A 54 -7.14 -16.59 -0.54
CA GLY A 54 -6.02 -17.47 -0.85
C GLY A 54 -4.76 -16.73 -1.30
N LEU A 55 -4.89 -15.49 -1.82
CA LEU A 55 -3.75 -14.66 -2.23
C LEU A 55 -2.81 -14.33 -1.05
N ILE A 56 -3.34 -14.27 0.17
CA ILE A 56 -2.54 -14.04 1.38
C ILE A 56 -1.50 -15.17 1.54
N ARG A 57 -1.89 -16.42 1.24
CA ARG A 57 -0.98 -17.57 1.32
C ARG A 57 0.11 -17.50 0.26
N ILE A 58 -0.20 -16.93 -0.91
CA ILE A 58 0.79 -16.72 -1.98
C ILE A 58 1.81 -15.66 -1.54
N LEU A 59 1.35 -14.53 -0.99
CA LEU A 59 2.25 -13.51 -0.46
C LEU A 59 3.14 -14.07 0.64
N LYS A 60 2.57 -14.86 1.55
CA LYS A 60 3.33 -15.52 2.61
C LYS A 60 4.42 -16.46 2.04
N ALA A 61 4.09 -17.25 1.02
CA ALA A 61 5.07 -18.13 0.38
C ALA A 61 6.18 -17.35 -0.34
N ILE A 62 5.87 -16.19 -0.91
CA ILE A 62 6.86 -15.29 -1.53
C ILE A 62 7.82 -14.76 -0.47
N ASP A 63 7.29 -14.29 0.68
CA ASP A 63 8.10 -13.78 1.78
C ASP A 63 8.96 -14.89 2.43
N GLU A 64 8.39 -16.07 2.67
CA GLU A 64 9.12 -17.25 3.19
C GLU A 64 10.24 -17.70 2.23
N ALA A 65 10.03 -17.54 0.92
CA ALA A 65 11.06 -17.81 -0.10
C ALA A 65 12.13 -16.71 -0.16
N GLY A 66 12.00 -15.62 0.59
CA GLY A 66 12.93 -14.48 0.57
C GLY A 66 12.92 -13.73 -0.76
N ILE A 67 11.82 -13.78 -1.51
CA ILE A 67 11.67 -13.08 -2.79
C ILE A 67 11.18 -11.66 -2.52
N PRO A 68 12.01 -10.63 -2.75
CA PRO A 68 11.60 -9.25 -2.51
C PRO A 68 10.61 -8.80 -3.59
N VAL A 69 9.48 -8.26 -3.15
CA VAL A 69 8.46 -7.69 -4.03
C VAL A 69 8.75 -6.21 -4.25
N ASP A 70 8.98 -5.82 -5.50
CA ASP A 70 9.30 -4.43 -5.87
C ASP A 70 8.07 -3.62 -6.26
N TYR A 71 7.04 -4.29 -6.80
CA TYR A 71 5.77 -3.68 -7.21
C TYR A 71 4.63 -4.63 -6.95
N ILE A 72 3.49 -4.08 -6.56
CA ILE A 72 2.28 -4.86 -6.38
C ILE A 72 1.10 -4.16 -7.06
N ALA A 73 0.28 -4.94 -7.73
CA ALA A 73 -0.94 -4.47 -8.37
C ALA A 73 -2.13 -5.32 -7.94
N GLY A 74 -3.32 -4.73 -7.90
CA GLY A 74 -4.49 -5.48 -7.49
C GLY A 74 -5.80 -5.05 -8.12
N THR A 75 -6.75 -5.97 -8.16
CA THR A 75 -8.13 -5.73 -8.56
C THR A 75 -9.08 -6.35 -7.55
N SER A 76 -10.16 -5.65 -7.17
CA SER A 76 -11.17 -6.14 -6.21
C SER A 76 -10.51 -6.57 -4.88
N ILE A 77 -10.77 -7.79 -4.40
CA ILE A 77 -10.14 -8.32 -3.18
C ILE A 77 -8.61 -8.33 -3.25
N GLY A 78 -8.04 -8.50 -4.45
CA GLY A 78 -6.60 -8.39 -4.68
C GLY A 78 -6.07 -6.97 -4.43
N SER A 79 -6.87 -5.92 -4.68
CA SER A 79 -6.51 -4.55 -4.32
C SER A 79 -6.47 -4.37 -2.80
N ILE A 80 -7.42 -4.95 -2.07
CA ILE A 80 -7.47 -4.87 -0.61
C ILE A 80 -6.25 -5.55 0.01
N ILE A 81 -5.98 -6.79 -0.38
CA ILE A 81 -4.86 -7.55 0.15
C ILE A 81 -3.53 -6.92 -0.29
N GLY A 82 -3.43 -6.54 -1.57
CA GLY A 82 -2.23 -5.91 -2.11
C GLY A 82 -1.91 -4.57 -1.47
N SER A 83 -2.93 -3.74 -1.21
CA SER A 83 -2.72 -2.46 -0.53
C SER A 83 -2.27 -2.62 0.92
N LEU A 84 -2.80 -3.60 1.65
CA LEU A 84 -2.34 -3.90 3.01
C LEU A 84 -0.87 -4.33 3.02
N TYR A 85 -0.50 -5.23 2.11
CA TYR A 85 0.89 -5.64 1.95
C TYR A 85 1.79 -4.46 1.53
N ALA A 86 1.33 -3.63 0.60
CA ALA A 86 2.07 -2.46 0.12
C ALA A 86 2.33 -1.41 1.21
N VAL A 87 1.42 -1.27 2.18
CA VAL A 87 1.56 -0.41 3.37
C VAL A 87 2.58 -0.98 4.36
N GLY A 88 2.90 -2.28 4.29
CA GLY A 88 3.91 -2.95 5.10
C GLY A 88 3.34 -3.92 6.13
N TYR A 89 2.08 -4.33 6.03
CA TYR A 89 1.56 -5.40 6.87
C TYR A 89 2.12 -6.76 6.44
N ASP A 90 2.53 -7.54 7.43
CA ASP A 90 2.94 -8.93 7.24
C ASP A 90 1.74 -9.80 6.79
N PRO A 91 1.93 -10.81 5.92
CA PRO A 91 0.85 -11.71 5.50
C PRO A 91 0.09 -12.39 6.65
N ASP A 92 0.75 -12.71 7.75
CA ASP A 92 0.09 -13.29 8.93
C ASP A 92 -0.78 -12.24 9.66
N GLU A 93 -0.37 -10.99 9.67
CA GLU A 93 -1.19 -9.88 10.18
C GLU A 93 -2.42 -9.65 9.29
N ILE A 94 -2.22 -9.66 7.97
CA ILE A 94 -3.32 -9.55 7.00
C ILE A 94 -4.30 -10.69 7.20
N GLU A 95 -3.83 -11.94 7.35
CA GLU A 95 -4.70 -13.09 7.60
C GLU A 95 -5.52 -12.92 8.89
N LYS A 96 -4.90 -12.46 9.98
CA LYS A 96 -5.61 -12.18 11.24
C LYS A 96 -6.67 -11.10 11.08
N MET A 97 -6.34 -9.99 10.39
CA MET A 97 -7.29 -8.90 10.13
C MET A 97 -8.49 -9.38 9.31
N VAL A 98 -8.22 -10.15 8.26
CA VAL A 98 -9.26 -10.70 7.37
C VAL A 98 -10.17 -11.67 8.11
N ARG A 99 -9.61 -12.56 8.93
CA ARG A 99 -10.39 -13.53 9.73
C ARG A 99 -11.21 -12.89 10.83
N ALA A 100 -10.80 -11.74 11.33
CA ALA A 100 -11.51 -11.01 12.39
C ALA A 100 -12.75 -10.25 11.89
N GLN A 101 -12.96 -10.16 10.56
CA GLN A 101 -14.10 -9.42 9.98
C GLN A 101 -15.33 -10.31 9.79
N ASP A 102 -16.49 -9.74 10.10
CA ASP A 102 -17.76 -10.27 9.60
C ASP A 102 -18.00 -9.78 8.16
N TRP A 103 -17.57 -10.59 7.20
CA TRP A 103 -17.66 -10.22 5.78
C TRP A 103 -19.09 -10.05 5.29
N ASN A 104 -20.09 -10.72 5.89
CA ASN A 104 -21.49 -10.49 5.55
C ASN A 104 -21.89 -9.07 5.96
N ALA A 105 -21.55 -8.67 7.18
CA ALA A 105 -21.83 -7.30 7.65
C ALA A 105 -21.11 -6.25 6.79
N VAL A 106 -19.85 -6.52 6.40
CA VAL A 106 -19.04 -5.61 5.58
C VAL A 106 -19.61 -5.48 4.16
N ILE A 107 -19.95 -6.59 3.49
CA ILE A 107 -20.40 -6.60 2.09
C ILE A 107 -21.82 -6.02 1.95
N TYR A 108 -22.69 -6.33 2.90
CA TYR A 108 -24.10 -5.91 2.85
C TYR A 108 -24.41 -4.65 3.67
N ASP A 109 -23.36 -3.92 4.12
CA ASP A 109 -23.49 -2.71 4.94
C ASP A 109 -24.40 -2.92 6.18
N GLN A 110 -24.31 -4.11 6.79
CA GLN A 110 -25.10 -4.45 7.96
C GLN A 110 -24.54 -3.75 9.20
N ILE A 111 -24.68 -2.44 9.23
CA ILE A 111 -24.26 -1.64 10.39
C ILE A 111 -25.15 -2.00 11.59
N PRO A 112 -24.57 -2.46 12.72
CA PRO A 112 -25.37 -2.75 13.90
C PRO A 112 -26.24 -1.55 14.28
N GLN A 113 -27.52 -1.78 14.55
CA GLN A 113 -28.50 -0.72 14.81
C GLN A 113 -28.09 0.27 15.90
N LYS A 114 -27.23 -0.15 16.84
CA LYS A 114 -26.69 0.71 17.90
C LYS A 114 -25.88 1.90 17.37
N TYR A 115 -25.28 1.77 16.18
CA TYR A 115 -24.46 2.81 15.54
C TYR A 115 -25.22 3.63 14.49
N LEU A 116 -26.46 3.26 14.16
CA LEU A 116 -27.26 4.01 13.22
C LEU A 116 -27.87 5.26 13.88
N PRO A 117 -27.93 6.40 13.19
CA PRO A 117 -28.74 7.55 13.61
C PRO A 117 -30.20 7.15 13.83
N ILE A 118 -30.87 7.86 14.72
CA ILE A 118 -32.24 7.51 15.14
C ILE A 118 -33.21 7.49 13.95
N GLU A 119 -33.03 8.41 13.01
CA GLU A 119 -33.84 8.55 11.80
C GLU A 119 -33.72 7.28 10.94
N LYS A 120 -32.49 6.80 10.71
CA LYS A 120 -32.24 5.58 9.95
C LYS A 120 -32.72 4.31 10.65
N LYS A 121 -32.73 4.28 12.00
CA LYS A 121 -33.29 3.14 12.77
C LYS A 121 -34.78 2.97 12.55
N VAL A 122 -35.53 4.06 12.41
CA VAL A 122 -36.97 4.05 12.18
C VAL A 122 -37.27 3.57 10.77
N ASP A 123 -36.53 4.05 9.77
CA ASP A 123 -36.75 3.72 8.37
C ASP A 123 -36.45 2.26 8.05
N THR A 124 -35.34 1.71 8.58
CA THR A 124 -34.99 0.31 8.37
C THR A 124 -35.97 -0.71 8.95
N ARG A 125 -36.78 -0.29 9.93
CA ARG A 125 -37.80 -1.14 10.54
C ARG A 125 -39.17 -1.04 9.86
N ARG A 126 -39.44 0.05 9.13
CA ARG A 126 -40.75 0.32 8.54
C ARG A 126 -40.84 -0.01 7.05
N TYR A 127 -39.76 0.08 6.33
CA TYR A 127 -39.79 0.00 4.88
C TYR A 127 -38.78 -1.06 4.36
N LEU A 128 -39.27 -1.91 3.45
CA LEU A 128 -38.43 -2.88 2.73
C LEU A 128 -37.50 -2.19 1.70
N ALA A 129 -37.95 -1.05 1.17
CA ALA A 129 -37.18 -0.22 0.27
C ALA A 129 -37.62 1.25 0.38
N SER A 130 -36.67 2.18 0.29
CA SER A 130 -36.94 3.62 0.23
C SER A 130 -36.30 4.21 -1.03
N PHE A 131 -37.07 4.98 -1.77
CA PHE A 131 -36.59 5.66 -2.98
C PHE A 131 -36.57 7.16 -2.74
N PRO A 132 -35.40 7.82 -2.81
CA PRO A 132 -35.36 9.28 -2.64
C PRO A 132 -36.04 9.98 -3.81
N ILE A 133 -36.87 10.97 -3.50
CA ILE A 133 -37.49 11.85 -4.49
C ILE A 133 -36.67 13.13 -4.55
N SER A 134 -36.20 13.49 -5.74
CA SER A 134 -35.50 14.75 -5.98
C SER A 134 -36.04 15.40 -7.24
N ASN A 135 -36.43 16.69 -7.15
CA ASN A 135 -37.03 17.44 -8.25
C ASN A 135 -38.30 16.77 -8.83
N GLY A 136 -39.15 16.18 -8.00
CA GLY A 136 -40.37 15.49 -8.44
C GLY A 136 -40.15 14.17 -9.17
N LYS A 137 -38.91 13.66 -9.25
CA LYS A 137 -38.59 12.39 -9.87
C LYS A 137 -38.08 11.39 -8.82
N ILE A 138 -38.52 10.14 -8.93
CA ILE A 138 -38.03 9.05 -8.12
C ILE A 138 -36.59 8.72 -8.62
N LYS A 139 -35.61 8.84 -7.74
CA LYS A 139 -34.24 8.40 -8.03
C LYS A 139 -34.12 6.93 -7.64
N VAL A 140 -33.88 6.09 -8.63
CA VAL A 140 -33.48 4.71 -8.36
C VAL A 140 -32.00 4.74 -7.93
N LYS A 141 -31.68 4.18 -6.76
CA LYS A 141 -30.29 4.04 -6.33
C LYS A 141 -29.53 3.20 -7.35
N SER A 142 -28.38 3.67 -7.78
CA SER A 142 -27.50 2.95 -8.71
C SER A 142 -26.76 1.78 -8.03
N SER A 143 -26.79 1.71 -6.69
CA SER A 143 -26.18 0.62 -5.93
C SER A 143 -27.14 0.07 -4.88
N VAL A 144 -27.11 -1.22 -4.65
CA VAL A 144 -27.89 -1.92 -3.61
C VAL A 144 -27.30 -1.65 -2.22
N VAL A 145 -26.00 -1.33 -2.16
CA VAL A 145 -25.23 -1.15 -0.92
C VAL A 145 -24.45 0.17 -1.02
N ASP A 146 -24.49 0.98 0.03
CA ASP A 146 -23.82 2.28 0.06
C ASP A 146 -22.28 2.15 0.29
N GLY A 147 -21.79 0.99 0.72
CA GLY A 147 -20.36 0.69 0.93
C GLY A 147 -19.74 1.40 2.13
N VAL A 148 -20.57 1.90 3.05
CA VAL A 148 -20.10 2.67 4.22
C VAL A 148 -19.22 1.83 5.12
N TYR A 149 -19.60 0.57 5.36
CA TYR A 149 -18.84 -0.32 6.23
C TYR A 149 -17.50 -0.70 5.64
N VAL A 150 -17.44 -1.02 4.33
CA VAL A 150 -16.20 -1.27 3.61
C VAL A 150 -15.27 -0.07 3.69
N ASN A 151 -15.80 1.13 3.45
CA ASN A 151 -15.02 2.37 3.50
C ASN A 151 -14.45 2.63 4.90
N MET A 152 -15.26 2.46 5.95
CA MET A 152 -14.79 2.58 7.34
C MET A 152 -13.70 1.55 7.66
N LEU A 153 -13.87 0.29 7.25
CA LEU A 153 -12.89 -0.76 7.48
C LEU A 153 -11.58 -0.44 6.79
N LEU A 154 -11.62 -0.10 5.50
CA LEU A 154 -10.42 0.24 4.73
C LEU A 154 -9.73 1.49 5.29
N SER A 155 -10.48 2.54 5.62
CA SER A 155 -9.92 3.75 6.23
C SER A 155 -9.18 3.45 7.53
N ARG A 156 -9.72 2.55 8.36
CA ARG A 156 -9.06 2.12 9.60
C ARG A 156 -7.80 1.31 9.33
N LEU A 157 -7.84 0.38 8.38
CA LEU A 157 -6.70 -0.47 8.05
C LEU A 157 -5.58 0.30 7.36
N MET A 158 -5.91 1.35 6.61
CA MET A 158 -4.96 2.21 5.90
C MET A 158 -4.43 3.39 6.73
N LEU A 159 -4.76 3.47 8.03
CA LEU A 159 -4.25 4.54 8.91
C LEU A 159 -2.74 4.74 8.87
N PRO A 160 -1.89 3.68 8.82
CA PRO A 160 -0.44 3.87 8.73
C PRO A 160 0.01 4.65 7.49
N ALA A 161 -0.76 4.57 6.40
CA ALA A 161 -0.46 5.22 5.13
C ALA A 161 -1.31 6.49 4.86
N HIS A 162 -2.10 6.98 5.82
CA HIS A 162 -3.07 8.06 5.59
C HIS A 162 -2.47 9.37 5.07
N ASN A 163 -1.18 9.62 5.30
CA ASN A 163 -0.45 10.78 4.80
C ASN A 163 0.17 10.58 3.41
N ILE A 164 0.16 9.34 2.88
CA ILE A 164 0.74 9.00 1.60
C ILE A 164 -0.32 9.14 0.52
N ARG A 165 -0.17 10.14 -0.37
CA ARG A 165 -1.11 10.35 -1.48
C ARG A 165 -0.65 9.73 -2.79
N ASP A 166 0.65 9.54 -2.95
CA ASP A 166 1.26 8.91 -4.12
C ASP A 166 1.60 7.47 -3.75
N TYR A 167 0.90 6.52 -4.33
CA TYR A 167 1.04 5.09 -4.00
C TYR A 167 2.41 4.52 -4.41
N ASN A 168 3.16 5.21 -5.28
CA ASN A 168 4.54 4.85 -5.57
C ASN A 168 5.49 5.11 -4.38
N LYS A 169 5.04 5.86 -3.37
CA LYS A 169 5.80 6.16 -2.15
C LYS A 169 5.48 5.23 -0.98
N LEU A 170 4.62 4.26 -1.18
CA LEU A 170 4.40 3.19 -0.21
C LEU A 170 5.67 2.34 -0.06
N PRO A 171 5.85 1.62 1.06
CA PRO A 171 6.95 0.67 1.24
C PRO A 171 7.14 -0.28 0.07
N VAL A 172 6.05 -0.78 -0.51
CA VAL A 172 6.03 -1.43 -1.82
C VAL A 172 5.14 -0.59 -2.75
N PRO A 173 5.65 -0.05 -3.85
CA PRO A 173 4.86 0.68 -4.83
C PRO A 173 3.63 -0.10 -5.27
N PHE A 174 2.48 0.57 -5.28
CA PHE A 174 1.18 -0.06 -5.49
C PHE A 174 0.34 0.69 -6.52
N PHE A 175 -0.44 -0.05 -7.28
CA PHE A 175 -1.57 0.51 -8.03
C PHE A 175 -2.75 -0.48 -8.05
N CYS A 176 -3.95 0.05 -8.24
CA CYS A 176 -5.12 -0.80 -8.41
C CYS A 176 -5.98 -0.32 -9.57
N ILE A 177 -6.80 -1.25 -10.06
CA ILE A 177 -7.73 -0.97 -11.16
C ILE A 177 -9.13 -0.76 -10.58
N ALA A 178 -9.72 0.40 -10.90
CA ALA A 178 -11.12 0.71 -10.66
C ALA A 178 -11.88 0.74 -11.99
N THR A 179 -13.22 0.72 -11.89
CA THR A 179 -14.10 0.85 -13.06
C THR A 179 -14.75 2.24 -13.06
N ASP A 180 -14.55 2.99 -14.13
CA ASP A 180 -15.33 4.18 -14.41
C ASP A 180 -16.70 3.75 -14.94
N VAL A 181 -17.74 3.96 -14.13
CA VAL A 181 -19.11 3.51 -14.46
C VAL A 181 -19.77 4.39 -15.52
N GLU A 182 -19.36 5.65 -15.65
CA GLU A 182 -19.92 6.58 -16.64
C GLU A 182 -19.42 6.25 -18.05
N HIS A 183 -18.13 5.95 -18.16
CA HIS A 183 -17.48 5.70 -19.44
C HIS A 183 -17.28 4.21 -19.74
N ALA A 184 -17.67 3.33 -18.82
CA ALA A 184 -17.53 1.86 -18.91
C ALA A 184 -16.08 1.43 -19.25
N CYS A 185 -15.09 2.09 -18.67
CA CYS A 185 -13.68 1.80 -18.88
C CYS A 185 -12.94 1.54 -17.56
N GLN A 186 -11.76 0.96 -17.68
CA GLN A 186 -10.85 0.80 -16.55
C GLN A 186 -10.14 2.11 -16.21
N TYR A 187 -9.90 2.33 -14.94
CA TYR A 187 -9.14 3.47 -14.43
C TYR A 187 -8.03 2.98 -13.50
N GLU A 188 -6.78 3.38 -13.79
CA GLU A 188 -5.63 3.07 -12.96
C GLU A 188 -5.53 4.08 -11.81
N MET A 189 -5.57 3.58 -10.59
CA MET A 189 -5.40 4.39 -9.39
C MET A 189 -3.98 4.25 -8.85
N THR A 190 -3.23 5.33 -8.97
CA THR A 190 -1.85 5.47 -8.49
C THR A 190 -1.70 6.55 -7.42
N LYS A 191 -2.81 7.24 -7.12
CA LYS A 191 -2.89 8.35 -6.16
C LYS A 191 -4.20 8.28 -5.39
#